data_26e3faa0928b7a63636219d45496d4ce
#
_entry.id   26e3faa0928b7a63636219d45496d4ce
#
_cell.length_a   1.000
_cell.length_b   1.000
_cell.length_c   1.000
_cell.angle_alpha   90.00
_cell.angle_beta   90.00
_cell.angle_gamma   90.00
#
_symmetry.space_group_name_H-M   'P 1'
#
loop_
_entity.id
_entity.type
_entity.pdbx_description
1 polymer ?
#
loop_
_entity_poly.entity_id
_entity_poly.type
_entity_poly.pdbx_seq_one_letter_code
_entity_poly.pdbx_strand_id
1 'polypeptide(L)'
;MQSSQTAHPIFTFADGEMGPISNTLIRSIERFSGQPKIRKLYFDYVEEDRPYASFWADALDKLSIKIDLQRDAGAMIPRTGPTLVVANHPYGVIDGLVLCALMAEVRSDYKIITHRVLKQAPATMDKILPIDFDETEAALATNIKTRQQAAEHLKQGGAVIIFPARSEEHTSELQSP
;
A
#
# COMPACT_ATOMS: atom_id res chain seq x y z
N MET A 1 16.17 -28.39 18.79
CA MET A 1 16.89 -27.12 18.51
C MET A 1 15.98 -26.24 17.68
N GLN A 2 15.22 -25.39 18.34
CA GLN A 2 14.34 -24.43 17.67
C GLN A 2 15.18 -23.20 17.32
N SER A 3 15.38 -22.97 16.02
CA SER A 3 15.96 -21.73 15.52
C SER A 3 14.94 -20.61 15.71
N SER A 4 15.21 -19.74 16.68
CA SER A 4 14.52 -18.47 16.84
C SER A 4 14.76 -17.62 15.59
N GLN A 5 13.82 -17.63 14.66
CA GLN A 5 13.74 -16.61 13.62
C GLN A 5 13.45 -15.28 14.33
N THR A 6 14.44 -14.40 14.36
CA THR A 6 14.27 -13.00 14.70
C THR A 6 13.30 -12.42 13.67
N ALA A 7 12.03 -12.27 14.08
CA ALA A 7 11.00 -11.67 13.26
C ALA A 7 11.40 -10.22 12.98
N HIS A 8 11.82 -9.92 11.76
CA HIS A 8 11.99 -8.54 11.30
C HIS A 8 10.68 -7.77 11.52
N PRO A 9 10.73 -6.54 11.99
CA PRO A 9 9.52 -5.75 12.22
C PRO A 9 8.81 -5.51 10.89
N ILE A 10 7.62 -6.07 10.73
CA ILE A 10 6.74 -5.84 9.58
C ILE A 10 6.05 -4.49 9.76
N PHE A 11 5.89 -3.73 8.66
CA PHE A 11 5.26 -2.40 8.63
C PHE A 11 5.98 -1.33 9.44
N THR A 12 7.32 -1.32 9.50
CA THR A 12 8.07 -0.21 10.06
C THR A 12 8.75 0.61 8.96
N PHE A 13 8.72 1.92 9.10
CA PHE A 13 9.49 2.86 8.29
C PHE A 13 10.89 3.12 8.88
N ALA A 14 11.18 2.60 10.09
CA ALA A 14 12.47 2.72 10.72
C ALA A 14 13.45 1.69 10.13
N ASP A 15 14.17 2.08 9.10
CA ASP A 15 15.26 1.28 8.51
C ASP A 15 16.57 1.50 9.27
N GLY A 16 17.41 0.46 9.33
CA GLY A 16 18.69 0.52 10.05
C GLY A 16 19.70 1.52 9.49
N GLU A 17 19.44 2.12 8.34
CA GLU A 17 20.29 3.11 7.66
C GLU A 17 20.09 4.55 8.17
N MET A 18 18.99 4.83 8.88
CA MET A 18 18.74 6.13 9.48
C MET A 18 19.40 6.25 10.87
N GLY A 19 19.90 7.43 11.20
CA GLY A 19 20.52 7.67 12.51
C GLY A 19 19.60 7.36 13.70
N PRO A 20 20.13 7.02 14.89
CA PRO A 20 19.35 6.49 16.01
C PRO A 20 18.24 7.43 16.49
N ILE A 21 18.41 8.74 16.38
CA ILE A 21 17.41 9.75 16.77
C ILE A 21 16.24 9.76 15.78
N SER A 22 16.51 9.68 14.49
CA SER A 22 15.50 9.64 13.45
C SER A 22 14.66 8.37 13.56
N ASN A 23 15.29 7.22 13.73
CA ASN A 23 14.61 5.94 13.94
C ASN A 23 13.74 5.94 15.19
N THR A 24 14.18 6.58 16.27
CA THR A 24 13.40 6.69 17.52
C THR A 24 12.16 7.57 17.31
N LEU A 25 12.31 8.69 16.59
CA LEU A 25 11.20 9.59 16.28
C LEU A 25 10.17 8.89 15.38
N ILE A 26 10.62 8.22 14.32
CA ILE A 26 9.76 7.46 13.41
C ILE A 26 9.01 6.36 14.18
N ARG A 27 9.68 5.57 15.01
CA ARG A 27 9.04 4.54 15.84
C ARG A 27 8.03 5.12 16.83
N SER A 28 8.27 6.34 17.34
CA SER A 28 7.31 7.02 18.19
C SER A 28 6.06 7.43 17.42
N ILE A 29 6.21 8.01 16.22
CA ILE A 29 5.11 8.37 15.34
C ILE A 29 4.33 7.11 14.93
N GLU A 30 5.01 6.04 14.54
CA GLU A 30 4.41 4.74 14.21
C GLU A 30 3.58 4.20 15.39
N ARG A 31 4.08 4.33 16.61
CA ARG A 31 3.39 3.86 17.81
C ARG A 31 2.12 4.64 18.11
N PHE A 32 2.10 5.94 17.83
CA PHE A 32 0.93 6.80 18.01
C PHE A 32 -0.04 6.73 16.82
N SER A 33 0.41 6.33 15.63
CA SER A 33 -0.40 6.26 14.40
C SER A 33 -1.28 5.02 14.26
N GLY A 34 -1.34 4.16 15.29
CA GLY A 34 -2.14 2.92 15.24
C GLY A 34 -1.46 1.73 14.54
N GLN A 35 -0.23 1.87 14.06
CA GLN A 35 0.53 0.78 13.43
C GLN A 35 0.64 -0.50 14.29
N PRO A 36 0.85 -0.44 15.62
CA PRO A 36 0.89 -1.63 16.45
C PRO A 36 -0.43 -2.43 16.40
N LYS A 37 -1.56 -1.73 16.29
CA LYS A 37 -2.88 -2.36 16.16
C LYS A 37 -3.02 -3.05 14.79
N ILE A 38 -2.65 -2.37 13.71
CA ILE A 38 -2.67 -2.92 12.34
C ILE A 38 -1.74 -4.13 12.23
N ARG A 39 -0.55 -4.03 12.80
CA ARG A 39 0.41 -5.14 12.84
C ARG A 39 -0.15 -6.35 13.59
N LYS A 40 -0.74 -6.14 14.76
CA LYS A 40 -1.36 -7.21 15.54
C LYS A 40 -2.48 -7.88 14.74
N LEU A 41 -3.37 -7.08 14.14
CA LEU A 41 -4.46 -7.58 13.30
C LEU A 41 -3.96 -8.41 12.12
N TYR A 42 -2.83 -8.04 11.53
CA TYR A 42 -2.21 -8.79 10.44
C TYR A 42 -1.69 -10.16 10.93
N PHE A 43 -0.99 -10.23 12.07
CA PHE A 43 -0.52 -11.49 12.61
C PHE A 43 -1.66 -12.40 13.03
N ASP A 44 -2.68 -11.86 13.70
CA ASP A 44 -3.90 -12.61 14.06
C ASP A 44 -4.55 -13.19 12.79
N TYR A 45 -4.58 -12.44 11.68
CA TYR A 45 -5.09 -12.90 10.40
C TYR A 45 -4.29 -14.06 9.81
N VAL A 46 -2.96 -13.98 9.84
CA VAL A 46 -2.07 -15.04 9.32
C VAL A 46 -2.20 -16.33 10.14
N GLU A 47 -2.38 -16.22 11.46
CA GLU A 47 -2.60 -17.37 12.34
C GLU A 47 -3.96 -18.06 12.11
N GLU A 48 -4.97 -17.33 11.59
CA GLU A 48 -6.29 -17.89 11.28
C GLU A 48 -6.32 -18.75 10.00
N ASP A 49 -5.20 -18.89 9.29
CA ASP A 49 -5.05 -19.67 8.03
C ASP A 49 -6.14 -19.36 6.97
N ARG A 50 -6.51 -18.10 6.87
CA ARG A 50 -7.52 -17.64 5.92
C ARG A 50 -6.95 -17.48 4.50
N PRO A 51 -7.77 -17.66 3.44
CA PRO A 51 -7.34 -17.41 2.08
C PRO A 51 -6.91 -15.94 1.89
N TYR A 52 -5.73 -15.69 1.35
CA TYR A 52 -5.25 -14.34 1.07
C TYR A 52 -6.15 -13.54 0.11
N ALA A 53 -7.01 -14.21 -0.64
CA ALA A 53 -7.99 -13.56 -1.51
C ALA A 53 -9.00 -12.69 -0.74
N SER A 54 -9.32 -13.03 0.51
CA SER A 54 -10.24 -12.26 1.37
C SER A 54 -9.54 -11.20 2.23
N PHE A 55 -8.22 -11.10 2.17
CA PHE A 55 -7.42 -10.25 3.07
C PHE A 55 -7.94 -8.82 3.22
N TRP A 56 -8.30 -8.17 2.10
CA TRP A 56 -8.72 -6.76 2.13
C TRP A 56 -10.06 -6.56 2.84
N ALA A 57 -11.03 -7.41 2.52
CA ALA A 57 -12.36 -7.38 3.16
C ALA A 57 -12.26 -7.73 4.64
N ASP A 58 -11.50 -8.75 4.99
CA ASP A 58 -11.25 -9.16 6.37
C ASP A 58 -10.53 -8.08 7.18
N ALA A 59 -9.58 -7.37 6.56
CA ALA A 59 -8.90 -6.25 7.19
C ALA A 59 -9.85 -5.09 7.51
N LEU A 60 -10.75 -4.76 6.60
CA LEU A 60 -11.78 -3.74 6.81
C LEU A 60 -12.74 -4.14 7.93
N ASP A 61 -13.20 -5.40 7.95
CA ASP A 61 -14.08 -5.93 8.99
C ASP A 61 -13.40 -5.89 10.37
N LYS A 62 -12.16 -6.37 10.49
CA LYS A 62 -11.38 -6.32 11.73
C LYS A 62 -11.13 -4.89 12.22
N LEU A 63 -11.05 -3.92 11.32
CA LEU A 63 -10.96 -2.49 11.64
C LEU A 63 -12.32 -1.85 11.91
N SER A 64 -13.43 -2.61 11.77
CA SER A 64 -14.80 -2.11 11.89
C SER A 64 -15.12 -0.99 10.90
N ILE A 65 -14.51 -1.04 9.70
CA ILE A 65 -14.73 -0.06 8.64
C ILE A 65 -15.86 -0.58 7.75
N LYS A 66 -16.90 0.22 7.63
CA LYS A 66 -18.01 -0.02 6.71
C LYS A 66 -17.87 0.90 5.50
N ILE A 67 -17.94 0.31 4.31
CA ILE A 67 -17.95 1.07 3.07
C ILE A 67 -19.39 1.43 2.75
N ASP A 68 -19.70 2.73 2.70
CA ASP A 68 -20.99 3.24 2.23
C ASP A 68 -20.78 3.84 0.82
N LEU A 69 -21.32 3.16 -0.18
CA LEU A 69 -21.18 3.56 -1.57
C LEU A 69 -22.46 4.25 -2.04
N GLN A 70 -22.36 5.50 -2.42
CA GLN A 70 -23.50 6.25 -3.00
C GLN A 70 -23.97 5.69 -4.35
N ARG A 71 -23.17 4.88 -5.02
CA ARG A 71 -23.45 4.18 -6.29
C ARG A 71 -22.82 2.79 -6.25
N ASP A 72 -23.30 1.92 -7.12
CA ASP A 72 -22.65 0.63 -7.33
C ASP A 72 -21.26 0.84 -7.96
N ALA A 73 -20.25 0.98 -7.10
CA ALA A 73 -18.86 1.17 -7.53
C ALA A 73 -18.32 -0.07 -8.24
N GLY A 74 -18.81 -1.26 -7.92
CA GLY A 74 -18.45 -2.50 -8.63
C GLY A 74 -18.85 -2.46 -10.10
N ALA A 75 -19.99 -1.84 -10.43
CA ALA A 75 -20.44 -1.66 -11.81
C ALA A 75 -19.57 -0.66 -12.60
N MET A 76 -18.81 0.20 -11.92
CA MET A 76 -17.91 1.17 -12.58
C MET A 76 -16.53 0.59 -12.87
N ILE A 77 -16.15 -0.51 -12.24
CA ILE A 77 -14.84 -1.15 -12.46
C ILE A 77 -14.93 -2.13 -13.63
N PRO A 78 -14.18 -1.92 -14.72
CA PRO A 78 -14.14 -2.88 -15.82
C PRO A 78 -13.64 -4.27 -15.36
N ARG A 79 -14.39 -5.30 -15.70
CA ARG A 79 -14.04 -6.69 -15.34
C ARG A 79 -12.78 -7.20 -16.02
N THR A 80 -12.46 -6.64 -17.20
CA THR A 80 -11.31 -7.02 -18.03
C THR A 80 -10.75 -5.81 -18.75
N GLY A 81 -9.55 -5.96 -19.30
CA GLY A 81 -8.86 -4.93 -20.07
C GLY A 81 -8.06 -3.95 -19.19
N PRO A 82 -7.17 -3.17 -19.81
CA PRO A 82 -6.28 -2.26 -19.10
C PRO A 82 -7.08 -1.20 -18.34
N THR A 83 -6.87 -1.11 -17.06
CA THR A 83 -7.60 -0.19 -16.19
C THR A 83 -6.65 0.53 -15.24
N LEU A 84 -6.65 1.86 -15.28
CA LEU A 84 -5.92 2.69 -14.31
C LEU A 84 -6.93 3.33 -13.36
N VAL A 85 -6.85 2.97 -12.08
CA VAL A 85 -7.63 3.57 -11.00
C VAL A 85 -6.79 4.63 -10.32
N VAL A 86 -7.29 5.85 -10.33
CA VAL A 86 -6.63 7.02 -9.73
C VAL A 86 -7.54 7.57 -8.64
N ALA A 87 -7.01 7.72 -7.43
CA ALA A 87 -7.76 8.26 -6.31
C ALA A 87 -6.89 9.17 -5.44
N ASN A 88 -7.53 10.09 -4.71
CA ASN A 88 -6.90 10.78 -3.60
C ASN A 88 -6.71 9.84 -2.40
N HIS A 89 -5.88 10.26 -1.43
CA HIS A 89 -5.39 9.38 -0.37
C HIS A 89 -5.41 10.08 1.01
N PRO A 90 -6.56 10.66 1.42
CA PRO A 90 -6.62 11.45 2.64
C PRO A 90 -6.52 10.63 3.92
N TYR A 91 -6.90 9.36 3.90
CA TYR A 91 -6.88 8.47 5.06
C TYR A 91 -5.77 7.41 5.02
N GLY A 92 -4.80 7.58 4.13
CA GLY A 92 -3.60 6.73 4.05
C GLY A 92 -3.93 5.26 3.76
N VAL A 93 -3.48 4.36 4.62
CA VAL A 93 -3.61 2.90 4.40
C VAL A 93 -5.07 2.48 4.20
N ILE A 94 -6.03 3.17 4.84
CA ILE A 94 -7.46 2.83 4.74
C ILE A 94 -7.96 2.97 3.31
N ASP A 95 -7.57 4.02 2.60
CA ASP A 95 -7.97 4.22 1.19
C ASP A 95 -7.46 3.08 0.31
N GLY A 96 -6.24 2.62 0.57
CA GLY A 96 -5.66 1.47 -0.11
C GLY A 96 -6.43 0.17 0.17
N LEU A 97 -6.81 -0.08 1.44
CA LEU A 97 -7.61 -1.25 1.82
C LEU A 97 -8.97 -1.24 1.12
N VAL A 98 -9.67 -0.09 1.13
CA VAL A 98 -10.99 0.05 0.50
C VAL A 98 -10.90 -0.19 -1.01
N LEU A 99 -9.97 0.44 -1.71
CA LEU A 99 -9.85 0.28 -3.16
C LEU A 99 -9.43 -1.16 -3.54
N CYS A 100 -8.52 -1.77 -2.77
CA CYS A 100 -8.15 -3.15 -3.02
C CYS A 100 -9.31 -4.12 -2.75
N ALA A 101 -10.15 -3.87 -1.72
CA ALA A 101 -11.34 -4.67 -1.47
C ALA A 101 -12.34 -4.58 -2.64
N LEU A 102 -12.67 -3.36 -3.08
CA LEU A 102 -13.56 -3.13 -4.22
C LEU A 102 -13.03 -3.75 -5.52
N MET A 103 -11.73 -3.65 -5.76
CA MET A 103 -11.12 -4.28 -6.93
C MET A 103 -11.18 -5.80 -6.85
N ALA A 104 -10.91 -6.39 -5.67
CA ALA A 104 -10.91 -7.84 -5.47
C ALA A 104 -12.29 -8.48 -5.69
N GLU A 105 -13.39 -7.75 -5.46
CA GLU A 105 -14.76 -8.19 -5.75
C GLU A 105 -15.03 -8.33 -7.26
N VAL A 106 -14.33 -7.54 -8.08
CA VAL A 106 -14.59 -7.45 -9.52
C VAL A 106 -13.58 -8.25 -10.34
N ARG A 107 -12.28 -8.18 -9.98
CA ARG A 107 -11.18 -8.80 -10.72
C ARG A 107 -9.97 -9.08 -9.83
N SER A 108 -9.25 -10.15 -10.15
CA SER A 108 -8.09 -10.58 -9.37
C SER A 108 -6.73 -10.09 -9.90
N ASP A 109 -6.70 -9.54 -11.13
CA ASP A 109 -5.48 -9.14 -11.85
C ASP A 109 -5.12 -7.66 -11.61
N TYR A 110 -5.42 -7.11 -10.45
CA TYR A 110 -5.01 -5.75 -10.09
C TYR A 110 -3.67 -5.72 -9.35
N LYS A 111 -2.98 -4.59 -9.47
CA LYS A 111 -1.79 -4.21 -8.70
C LYS A 111 -2.03 -2.83 -8.09
N ILE A 112 -1.35 -2.55 -6.98
CA ILE A 112 -1.38 -1.24 -6.32
C ILE A 112 0.02 -0.68 -6.18
N ILE A 113 0.22 0.57 -6.61
CA ILE A 113 1.47 1.28 -6.40
C ILE A 113 1.41 1.93 -5.01
N THR A 114 2.30 1.51 -4.13
CA THR A 114 2.34 1.98 -2.74
C THR A 114 3.73 1.83 -2.13
N HIS A 115 3.93 2.36 -0.92
CA HIS A 115 5.22 2.32 -0.24
C HIS A 115 5.72 0.89 -0.04
N ARG A 116 7.03 0.68 -0.27
CA ARG A 116 7.72 -0.62 -0.19
C ARG A 116 7.48 -1.40 1.11
N VAL A 117 7.23 -0.68 2.22
CA VAL A 117 6.99 -1.30 3.53
C VAL A 117 5.80 -2.26 3.52
N LEU A 118 4.77 -2.00 2.72
CA LEU A 118 3.59 -2.85 2.64
C LEU A 118 3.84 -4.16 1.88
N LYS A 119 4.92 -4.24 1.10
CA LYS A 119 5.34 -5.49 0.44
C LYS A 119 5.88 -6.54 1.41
N GLN A 120 6.15 -6.16 2.65
CA GLN A 120 6.64 -7.07 3.68
C GLN A 120 5.58 -8.07 4.17
N ALA A 121 4.30 -7.80 3.88
CA ALA A 121 3.21 -8.69 4.23
C ALA A 121 2.97 -9.75 3.15
N PRO A 122 3.18 -11.07 3.43
CA PRO A 122 2.98 -12.14 2.45
C PRO A 122 1.61 -12.12 1.76
N ALA A 123 0.55 -11.77 2.49
CA ALA A 123 -0.82 -11.71 1.97
C ALA A 123 -1.02 -10.67 0.85
N THR A 124 -0.13 -9.68 0.74
CA THR A 124 -0.30 -8.55 -0.20
C THR A 124 0.85 -8.44 -1.19
N MET A 125 1.94 -9.17 -1.00
CA MET A 125 3.20 -8.98 -1.74
C MET A 125 3.05 -9.15 -3.26
N ASP A 126 2.15 -10.00 -3.71
CA ASP A 126 1.86 -10.23 -5.13
C ASP A 126 1.03 -9.10 -5.76
N LYS A 127 0.32 -8.29 -4.94
CA LYS A 127 -0.48 -7.15 -5.39
C LYS A 127 0.29 -5.84 -5.41
N ILE A 128 1.39 -5.74 -4.66
CA ILE A 128 2.11 -4.48 -4.47
C ILE A 128 3.20 -4.26 -5.52
N LEU A 129 3.13 -3.11 -6.15
CA LEU A 129 4.19 -2.49 -6.93
C LEU A 129 4.86 -1.42 -6.03
N PRO A 130 6.06 -1.67 -5.51
CA PRO A 130 6.64 -0.84 -4.46
C PRO A 130 7.20 0.46 -5.01
N ILE A 131 6.91 1.57 -4.31
CA ILE A 131 7.65 2.83 -4.46
C ILE A 131 8.48 3.11 -3.21
N ASP A 132 9.54 3.85 -3.42
CA ASP A 132 10.46 4.30 -2.39
C ASP A 132 10.57 5.83 -2.45
N PHE A 133 10.43 6.50 -1.30
CA PHE A 133 10.47 7.95 -1.21
C PHE A 133 11.85 8.48 -0.78
N ASP A 134 12.83 7.58 -0.56
CA ASP A 134 14.17 7.99 -0.22
C ASP A 134 14.85 8.69 -1.42
N GLU A 135 15.69 9.68 -1.14
CA GLU A 135 16.44 10.43 -2.17
C GLU A 135 17.77 9.71 -2.50
N THR A 136 17.66 8.42 -2.87
CA THR A 136 18.82 7.58 -3.20
C THR A 136 18.73 7.04 -4.63
N GLU A 137 19.87 6.69 -5.22
CA GLU A 137 19.90 6.03 -6.54
C GLU A 137 19.16 4.70 -6.53
N ALA A 138 19.20 3.95 -5.42
CA ALA A 138 18.50 2.70 -5.25
C ALA A 138 16.96 2.91 -5.25
N ALA A 139 16.48 3.95 -4.57
CA ALA A 139 15.08 4.34 -4.58
C ALA A 139 14.62 4.75 -5.99
N LEU A 140 15.43 5.56 -6.68
CA LEU A 140 15.15 5.94 -8.07
C LEU A 140 15.05 4.71 -8.99
N ALA A 141 16.01 3.79 -8.89
CA ALA A 141 15.99 2.54 -9.67
C ALA A 141 14.73 1.70 -9.36
N THR A 142 14.34 1.60 -8.09
CA THR A 142 13.11 0.93 -7.66
C THR A 142 11.88 1.58 -8.29
N ASN A 143 11.79 2.90 -8.26
CA ASN A 143 10.65 3.65 -8.80
C ASN A 143 10.54 3.54 -10.31
N ILE A 144 11.67 3.55 -11.04
CA ILE A 144 11.70 3.32 -12.49
C ILE A 144 11.19 1.90 -12.81
N LYS A 145 11.71 0.89 -12.10
CA LYS A 145 11.28 -0.50 -12.28
C LYS A 145 9.79 -0.68 -12.01
N THR A 146 9.27 -0.07 -10.96
CA THR A 146 7.85 -0.10 -10.61
C THR A 146 6.96 0.50 -11.71
N ARG A 147 7.36 1.65 -12.26
CA ARG A 147 6.64 2.28 -13.40
C ARG A 147 6.63 1.38 -14.64
N GLN A 148 7.76 0.74 -14.95
CA GLN A 148 7.85 -0.21 -16.06
C GLN A 148 6.95 -1.42 -15.85
N GLN A 149 6.95 -2.00 -14.63
CA GLN A 149 6.08 -3.12 -14.28
C GLN A 149 4.59 -2.75 -14.35
N ALA A 150 4.22 -1.56 -13.87
CA ALA A 150 2.85 -1.07 -13.96
C ALA A 150 2.40 -0.90 -15.41
N ALA A 151 3.24 -0.29 -16.26
CA ALA A 151 2.95 -0.09 -17.67
C ALA A 151 2.82 -1.42 -18.41
N GLU A 152 3.69 -2.38 -18.13
CA GLU A 152 3.63 -3.71 -18.73
C GLU A 152 2.37 -4.47 -18.28
N HIS A 153 2.03 -4.40 -16.99
CA HIS A 153 0.82 -5.01 -16.46
C HIS A 153 -0.45 -4.45 -17.12
N LEU A 154 -0.52 -3.12 -17.34
CA LEU A 154 -1.60 -2.48 -18.08
C LEU A 154 -1.65 -2.95 -19.54
N LYS A 155 -0.52 -3.05 -20.24
CA LYS A 155 -0.47 -3.56 -21.64
C LYS A 155 -0.99 -4.99 -21.74
N GLN A 156 -0.80 -5.81 -20.72
CA GLN A 156 -1.32 -7.17 -20.64
C GLN A 156 -2.81 -7.23 -20.28
N GLY A 157 -3.48 -6.10 -20.14
CA GLY A 157 -4.90 -6.01 -19.82
C GLY A 157 -5.21 -5.98 -18.32
N GLY A 158 -4.20 -5.89 -17.46
CA GLY A 158 -4.34 -5.83 -16.00
C GLY A 158 -4.82 -4.47 -15.51
N ALA A 159 -5.10 -4.39 -14.20
CA ALA A 159 -5.49 -3.15 -13.54
C ALA A 159 -4.39 -2.64 -12.60
N VAL A 160 -4.25 -1.31 -12.52
CA VAL A 160 -3.30 -0.66 -11.62
C VAL A 160 -4.01 0.43 -10.82
N ILE A 161 -3.81 0.43 -9.50
CA ILE A 161 -4.28 1.46 -8.58
C ILE A 161 -3.10 2.37 -8.27
N ILE A 162 -3.30 3.68 -8.35
CA ILE A 162 -2.31 4.71 -8.01
C ILE A 162 -2.94 5.84 -7.19
N PHE A 163 -2.20 6.29 -6.20
CA PHE A 163 -2.48 7.51 -5.44
C PHE A 163 -1.43 8.57 -5.83
N PRO A 164 -1.76 9.52 -6.70
CA PRO A 164 -0.81 10.57 -7.06
C PRO A 164 -0.43 11.40 -5.84
N ALA A 165 0.86 11.52 -5.55
CA ALA A 165 1.34 12.46 -4.56
C ALA A 165 1.08 13.89 -5.08
N ARG A 166 0.56 14.76 -4.21
CA ARG A 166 0.53 16.19 -4.49
C ARG A 166 1.96 16.71 -4.30
N SER A 167 2.63 17.02 -5.38
CA SER A 167 3.90 17.76 -5.27
C SER A 167 3.57 19.19 -4.83
N GLU A 168 3.91 19.54 -3.59
CA GLU A 168 3.78 20.92 -3.09
C GLU A 168 4.93 21.83 -3.56
N GLU A 169 5.77 21.37 -4.48
CA GLU A 169 7.06 22.02 -4.76
C GLU A 169 7.08 23.03 -5.92
N HIS A 170 5.97 23.55 -6.40
CA HIS A 170 6.05 24.58 -7.46
C HIS A 170 5.07 25.76 -7.35
N THR A 171 4.67 26.18 -6.17
CA THR A 171 3.89 27.40 -6.02
C THR A 171 4.68 28.63 -5.55
N SER A 172 5.99 28.52 -5.29
CA SER A 172 6.81 29.66 -4.82
C SER A 172 7.49 30.47 -5.91
N GLU A 173 7.46 30.06 -7.18
CA GLU A 173 8.16 30.80 -8.26
C GLU A 173 7.26 31.66 -9.17
N LEU A 174 5.96 31.73 -8.93
CA LEU A 174 5.06 32.57 -9.72
C LEU A 174 4.54 33.81 -8.98
N GLN A 175 5.20 34.19 -7.88
CA GLN A 175 4.95 35.48 -7.23
C GLN A 175 6.23 36.31 -7.19
N SER A 176 6.59 36.85 -8.31
CA SER A 176 7.44 38.04 -8.38
C SER A 176 6.89 39.01 -9.42
N PRO A 177 6.80 40.30 -9.07
CA PRO A 177 6.05 41.32 -9.75
C PRO A 177 6.59 41.70 -11.13
#